data_2ecdf54a8293c91287c490b29e3606ec
#
_entry.id   2ecdf54a8293c91287c490b29e3606ec
#
_cell.length_a   1.000
_cell.length_b   1.000
_cell.length_c   1.000
_cell.angle_alpha   90.00
_cell.angle_beta   90.00
_cell.angle_gamma   90.00
#
_symmetry.space_group_name_H-M   'P 1'
#
loop_
_entity.id
_entity.type
_entity.pdbx_description
1 polymer ?
#
loop_
_entity_poly.entity_id
_entity_poly.type
_entity_poly.pdbx_seq_one_letter_code
_entity_poly.pdbx_strand_id
1 'polypeptide(L)'
;MDRFSRQICVAMTLLALFAAGGGDDAAGQNIVAAIDLQELDRKLSSATGHMAIVFMAAWCMPCIEELPTVNELYQKYGPHGLHVIGVSLDLGGPQVIQPFVNEHKVGFPVFWVGEEAIKAYQIRGIPLILLVENGKITDRIVGKRGKKDLDEIFAGFLE
;
A
#
# COMPACT_ATOMS: atom_id res chain seq x y z
N MET A 1 59.58 -15.11 -53.95
CA MET A 1 60.20 -14.97 -52.63
C MET A 1 59.22 -14.20 -51.77
N ASP A 2 58.64 -14.59 -50.78
CA ASP A 2 58.51 -15.71 -49.88
C ASP A 2 57.17 -15.49 -49.14
N ARG A 3 56.41 -16.46 -49.16
CA ARG A 3 56.22 -17.43 -48.09
C ARG A 3 55.68 -16.86 -46.76
N PHE A 4 54.60 -17.44 -46.45
CA PHE A 4 54.15 -17.74 -45.07
C PHE A 4 53.53 -16.56 -44.24
N SER A 5 52.26 -16.51 -44.07
CA SER A 5 51.77 -17.16 -42.86
C SER A 5 50.29 -17.36 -42.94
N ARG A 6 49.90 -18.59 -43.05
CA ARG A 6 48.54 -19.07 -42.69
C ARG A 6 48.47 -18.99 -41.19
N GLN A 7 47.82 -18.01 -40.66
CA GLN A 7 47.38 -18.08 -39.31
C GLN A 7 45.85 -18.21 -39.26
N ILE A 8 45.52 -19.38 -38.87
CA ILE A 8 44.25 -19.89 -38.53
C ILE A 8 43.65 -18.97 -37.46
N CYS A 9 42.69 -18.14 -37.83
CA CYS A 9 41.77 -17.53 -36.89
C CYS A 9 40.82 -18.61 -36.45
N VAL A 10 41.17 -19.24 -35.35
CA VAL A 10 40.22 -20.04 -34.54
C VAL A 10 39.21 -19.04 -34.01
N ALA A 11 38.08 -18.99 -34.68
CA ALA A 11 36.91 -18.33 -34.14
C ALA A 11 36.46 -19.12 -32.91
N MET A 12 36.94 -18.70 -31.74
CA MET A 12 36.32 -19.06 -30.49
C MET A 12 34.96 -18.36 -30.43
N THR A 13 33.97 -19.04 -30.91
CA THR A 13 32.57 -18.77 -30.57
C THR A 13 32.41 -18.99 -29.08
N LEU A 14 32.64 -17.94 -28.30
CA LEU A 14 32.15 -17.86 -26.94
C LEU A 14 30.62 -17.84 -27.02
N LEU A 15 30.06 -19.01 -26.87
CA LEU A 15 28.64 -19.19 -26.60
C LEU A 15 28.41 -18.64 -25.19
N ALA A 16 28.13 -17.32 -25.11
CA ALA A 16 27.60 -16.73 -23.90
C ALA A 16 26.24 -17.37 -23.68
N LEU A 17 26.19 -18.37 -22.80
CA LEU A 17 24.95 -18.78 -22.13
C LEU A 17 24.47 -17.55 -21.34
N PHE A 18 23.62 -16.78 -21.96
CA PHE A 18 22.73 -15.89 -21.25
C PHE A 18 21.77 -16.80 -20.47
N ALA A 19 22.18 -17.12 -19.25
CA ALA A 19 21.24 -17.59 -18.26
C ALA A 19 20.18 -16.50 -18.16
N ALA A 20 19.00 -16.79 -18.72
CA ALA A 20 17.80 -16.03 -18.45
C ALA A 20 17.61 -16.13 -16.92
N GLY A 21 18.16 -15.16 -16.22
CA GLY A 21 17.86 -14.90 -14.83
C GLY A 21 16.37 -14.72 -14.76
N GLY A 22 15.73 -15.57 -13.97
CA GLY A 22 14.31 -15.50 -13.69
C GLY A 22 13.94 -14.10 -13.35
N GLY A 23 12.86 -13.61 -13.94
CA GLY A 23 12.20 -12.41 -13.50
C GLY A 23 11.91 -12.56 -12.03
N ASP A 24 12.70 -11.90 -11.21
CA ASP A 24 12.33 -11.61 -9.85
C ASP A 24 11.04 -10.83 -9.97
N ASP A 25 9.96 -11.41 -9.51
CA ASP A 25 8.75 -10.71 -9.16
C ASP A 25 9.07 -9.75 -8.01
N ALA A 26 9.78 -8.67 -8.35
CA ALA A 26 9.89 -7.48 -7.55
C ALA A 26 8.57 -6.69 -7.67
N ALA A 27 7.46 -7.35 -7.40
CA ALA A 27 6.32 -6.69 -6.81
C ALA A 27 6.83 -6.18 -5.46
N GLY A 28 7.30 -4.93 -5.42
CA GLY A 28 7.94 -4.34 -4.27
C GLY A 28 7.05 -4.59 -3.05
N GLN A 29 7.59 -5.29 -2.05
CA GLN A 29 6.86 -5.54 -0.82
C GLN A 29 6.41 -4.19 -0.27
N ASN A 30 5.13 -4.07 0.06
CA ASN A 30 4.59 -2.88 0.69
C ASN A 30 5.13 -2.80 2.12
N ILE A 31 6.23 -2.08 2.29
CA ILE A 31 6.88 -1.92 3.59
C ILE A 31 6.17 -0.83 4.38
N VAL A 32 5.71 -1.19 5.56
CA VAL A 32 5.08 -0.24 6.48
C VAL A 32 6.12 0.74 7.00
N ALA A 33 6.00 2.01 6.64
CA ALA A 33 6.88 3.06 7.09
C ALA A 33 6.36 3.71 8.39
N ALA A 34 7.27 4.02 9.32
CA ALA A 34 6.93 4.84 10.47
C ALA A 34 6.91 6.32 10.06
N ILE A 35 5.84 7.02 10.41
CA ILE A 35 5.71 8.47 10.24
C ILE A 35 5.15 9.08 11.52
N ASP A 36 5.39 10.36 11.73
CA ASP A 36 4.78 11.11 12.83
C ASP A 36 3.42 11.73 12.45
N LEU A 37 2.73 12.29 13.45
CA LEU A 37 1.44 12.96 13.23
C LEU A 37 1.52 14.13 12.26
N GLN A 38 2.62 14.88 12.27
CA GLN A 38 2.78 16.03 11.38
C GLN A 38 2.87 15.58 9.92
N GLU A 39 3.55 14.47 9.67
CA GLU A 39 3.63 13.89 8.34
C GLU A 39 2.27 13.35 7.88
N LEU A 40 1.51 12.69 8.78
CA LEU A 40 0.17 12.24 8.49
C LEU A 40 -0.77 13.43 8.18
N ASP A 41 -0.71 14.49 9.00
CA ASP A 41 -1.49 15.71 8.78
C ASP A 41 -1.12 16.41 7.47
N ARG A 42 0.17 16.42 7.11
CA ARG A 42 0.61 16.93 5.80
C ARG A 42 0.04 16.12 4.64
N LYS A 43 0.10 14.78 4.73
CA LYS A 43 -0.48 13.88 3.71
C LYS A 43 -1.98 14.12 3.55
N LEU A 44 -2.69 14.29 4.65
CA LEU A 44 -4.12 14.57 4.65
C LEU A 44 -4.40 15.95 4.04
N SER A 45 -3.78 17.01 4.57
CA SER A 45 -4.04 18.40 4.17
C SER A 45 -3.61 18.73 2.74
N SER A 46 -2.59 18.02 2.23
CA SER A 46 -2.13 18.18 0.85
C SER A 46 -2.86 17.29 -0.15
N ALA A 47 -3.77 16.42 0.31
CA ALA A 47 -4.54 15.56 -0.57
C ALA A 47 -5.41 16.38 -1.52
N THR A 48 -5.31 16.07 -2.81
CA THR A 48 -6.19 16.61 -3.84
C THR A 48 -7.10 15.48 -4.32
N GLY A 49 -8.37 15.82 -4.61
CA GLY A 49 -9.37 14.81 -4.97
C GLY A 49 -9.79 13.97 -3.77
N HIS A 50 -9.97 12.67 -3.97
CA HIS A 50 -10.59 11.75 -3.02
C HIS A 50 -9.58 10.81 -2.36
N MET A 51 -9.56 10.77 -1.04
CA MET A 51 -8.68 9.89 -0.26
C MET A 51 -9.46 9.17 0.83
N ALA A 52 -9.20 7.89 1.02
CA ALA A 52 -9.66 7.11 2.17
C ALA A 52 -8.46 6.81 3.10
N ILE A 53 -8.58 7.17 4.38
CA ILE A 53 -7.59 6.84 5.42
C ILE A 53 -8.18 5.74 6.28
N VAL A 54 -7.53 4.57 6.30
CA VAL A 54 -7.98 3.37 7.00
C VAL A 54 -7.17 3.18 8.27
N PHE A 55 -7.74 3.50 9.43
CA PHE A 55 -7.12 3.25 10.72
C PHE A 55 -7.38 1.81 11.18
N MET A 56 -6.31 1.11 11.50
CA MET A 56 -6.32 -0.31 11.83
C MET A 56 -5.22 -0.67 12.83
N ALA A 57 -5.27 -1.89 13.34
CA ALA A 57 -4.19 -2.47 14.15
C ALA A 57 -4.17 -3.98 14.02
N ALA A 58 -3.03 -4.62 14.24
CA ALA A 58 -2.86 -6.07 14.16
C ALA A 58 -3.73 -6.83 15.20
N TRP A 59 -3.99 -6.24 16.36
CA TRP A 59 -4.88 -6.80 17.39
C TRP A 59 -6.37 -6.62 17.09
N CYS A 60 -6.73 -5.88 16.04
CA CYS A 60 -8.11 -5.64 15.63
C CYS A 60 -8.54 -6.66 14.56
N MET A 61 -9.08 -7.80 14.98
CA MET A 61 -9.54 -8.84 14.03
C MET A 61 -10.51 -8.32 12.97
N PRO A 62 -11.52 -7.49 13.29
CA PRO A 62 -12.39 -6.91 12.26
C PRO A 62 -11.64 -6.06 11.24
N CYS A 63 -10.54 -5.39 11.64
CA CYS A 63 -9.70 -4.62 10.73
C CYS A 63 -8.97 -5.55 9.74
N ILE A 64 -8.39 -6.63 10.26
CA ILE A 64 -7.65 -7.60 9.45
C ILE A 64 -8.58 -8.29 8.44
N GLU A 65 -9.77 -8.67 8.88
CA GLU A 65 -10.79 -9.28 8.01
C GLU A 65 -11.33 -8.31 6.92
N GLU A 66 -11.25 -7.00 7.15
CA GLU A 66 -11.69 -5.98 6.18
C GLU A 66 -10.61 -5.66 5.13
N LEU A 67 -9.32 -5.86 5.47
CA LEU A 67 -8.19 -5.52 4.59
C LEU A 67 -8.31 -6.05 3.16
N PRO A 68 -8.67 -7.34 2.91
CA PRO A 68 -8.84 -7.84 1.55
C PRO A 68 -9.88 -7.06 0.75
N THR A 69 -10.99 -6.70 1.42
CA THR A 69 -12.06 -5.91 0.79
C THR A 69 -11.59 -4.51 0.42
N VAL A 70 -10.94 -3.81 1.36
CA VAL A 70 -10.38 -2.47 1.10
C VAL A 70 -9.34 -2.53 -0.02
N ASN A 71 -8.48 -3.55 -0.03
CA ASN A 71 -7.47 -3.73 -1.07
C ASN A 71 -8.08 -3.96 -2.47
N GLU A 72 -9.13 -4.76 -2.55
CA GLU A 72 -9.86 -4.98 -3.79
C GLU A 72 -10.53 -3.69 -4.30
N LEU A 73 -11.15 -2.92 -3.39
CA LEU A 73 -11.78 -1.65 -3.74
C LEU A 73 -10.75 -0.57 -4.10
N TYR A 74 -9.58 -0.58 -3.46
CA TYR A 74 -8.46 0.25 -3.88
C TYR A 74 -8.04 -0.04 -5.33
N GLN A 75 -7.93 -1.32 -5.69
CA GLN A 75 -7.60 -1.71 -7.07
C GLN A 75 -8.70 -1.31 -8.06
N LYS A 76 -9.97 -1.41 -7.65
CA LYS A 76 -11.12 -1.03 -8.47
C LYS A 76 -11.21 0.47 -8.70
N TYR A 77 -11.08 1.26 -7.64
CA TYR A 77 -11.35 2.70 -7.67
C TYR A 77 -10.09 3.57 -7.80
N GLY A 78 -8.89 3.03 -7.58
CA GLY A 78 -7.63 3.76 -7.75
C GLY A 78 -7.49 4.40 -9.14
N PRO A 79 -7.76 3.67 -10.24
CA PRO A 79 -7.78 4.25 -11.59
C PRO A 79 -8.85 5.35 -11.80
N HIS A 80 -9.83 5.41 -10.93
CA HIS A 80 -10.90 6.41 -10.94
C HIS A 80 -10.66 7.58 -9.97
N GLY A 81 -9.45 7.67 -9.39
CA GLY A 81 -9.04 8.81 -8.56
C GLY A 81 -9.17 8.62 -7.06
N LEU A 82 -9.49 7.40 -6.57
CA LEU A 82 -9.46 7.11 -5.15
C LEU A 82 -8.02 6.82 -4.68
N HIS A 83 -7.50 7.65 -3.80
CA HIS A 83 -6.29 7.36 -3.05
C HIS A 83 -6.66 6.64 -1.75
N VAL A 84 -5.90 5.61 -1.39
CA VAL A 84 -6.09 4.91 -0.10
C VAL A 84 -4.77 4.87 0.64
N ILE A 85 -4.78 5.15 1.93
CA ILE A 85 -3.66 4.91 2.84
C ILE A 85 -4.15 4.17 4.08
N GLY A 86 -3.33 3.23 4.57
CA GLY A 86 -3.54 2.57 5.86
C GLY A 86 -2.74 3.28 6.95
N VAL A 87 -3.29 3.35 8.16
CA VAL A 87 -2.61 3.89 9.35
C VAL A 87 -2.72 2.87 10.47
N SER A 88 -1.58 2.33 10.89
CA SER A 88 -1.48 1.40 12.01
C SER A 88 -1.38 2.16 13.34
N LEU A 89 -2.19 1.72 14.30
CA LEU A 89 -2.25 2.20 15.69
C LEU A 89 -1.51 1.26 16.66
N ASP A 90 -0.76 0.30 16.16
CA ASP A 90 -0.08 -0.71 16.99
C ASP A 90 0.97 -0.09 17.92
N LEU A 91 1.09 -0.63 19.14
CA LEU A 91 2.07 -0.15 20.14
C LEU A 91 3.51 -0.51 19.79
N GLY A 92 3.77 -1.56 19.11
CA GLY A 92 5.12 -2.12 18.94
C GLY A 92 5.87 -1.63 17.72
N GLY A 93 5.37 -0.64 16.97
CA GLY A 93 6.00 -0.17 15.73
C GLY A 93 5.48 -0.84 14.46
N PRO A 94 6.02 -0.47 13.29
CA PRO A 94 5.51 -0.94 11.99
C PRO A 94 5.64 -2.45 11.79
N GLN A 95 6.59 -3.12 12.46
CA GLN A 95 6.79 -4.56 12.36
C GLN A 95 5.61 -5.39 12.89
N VAL A 96 4.73 -4.80 13.68
CA VAL A 96 3.56 -5.49 14.26
C VAL A 96 2.49 -5.74 13.20
N ILE A 97 2.19 -4.74 12.38
CA ILE A 97 1.18 -4.85 11.31
C ILE A 97 1.77 -5.43 10.00
N GLN A 98 3.09 -5.36 9.81
CA GLN A 98 3.76 -5.78 8.57
C GLN A 98 3.40 -7.21 8.10
N PRO A 99 3.32 -8.25 8.97
CA PRO A 99 2.94 -9.60 8.55
C PRO A 99 1.56 -9.64 7.87
N PHE A 100 0.59 -8.90 8.39
CA PHE A 100 -0.77 -8.84 7.83
C PHE A 100 -0.81 -8.09 6.50
N VAL A 101 -0.02 -7.02 6.36
CA VAL A 101 0.14 -6.31 5.08
C VAL A 101 0.68 -7.24 4.00
N ASN A 102 1.65 -8.09 4.35
CA ASN A 102 2.25 -9.06 3.45
C ASN A 102 1.27 -10.21 3.11
N GLU A 103 0.62 -10.79 4.13
CA GLU A 103 -0.32 -11.90 3.98
C GLU A 103 -1.48 -11.55 3.05
N HIS A 104 -2.06 -10.37 3.25
CA HIS A 104 -3.19 -9.88 2.45
C HIS A 104 -2.76 -9.15 1.18
N LYS A 105 -1.46 -9.12 0.87
CA LYS A 105 -0.90 -8.47 -0.34
C LYS A 105 -1.47 -7.06 -0.53
N VAL A 106 -1.49 -6.27 0.55
CA VAL A 106 -2.05 -4.91 0.54
C VAL A 106 -1.28 -4.05 -0.46
N GLY A 107 -1.98 -3.50 -1.46
CA GLY A 107 -1.38 -2.71 -2.54
C GLY A 107 -1.31 -1.20 -2.29
N PHE A 108 -2.06 -0.70 -1.31
CA PHE A 108 -2.02 0.72 -0.93
C PHE A 108 -0.98 0.97 0.17
N PRO A 109 -0.39 2.18 0.24
CA PRO A 109 0.60 2.53 1.26
C PRO A 109 0.06 2.36 2.68
N VAL A 110 0.86 1.75 3.56
CA VAL A 110 0.54 1.61 4.99
C VAL A 110 1.62 2.31 5.82
N PHE A 111 1.18 3.13 6.75
CA PHE A 111 2.04 3.87 7.68
C PHE A 111 1.75 3.46 9.12
N TRP A 112 2.78 3.42 9.92
CA TRP A 112 2.64 3.31 11.37
C TRP A 112 2.78 4.70 11.99
N VAL A 113 1.79 5.10 12.79
CA VAL A 113 1.81 6.34 13.58
C VAL A 113 1.74 6.02 15.07
N GLY A 114 1.13 4.87 15.41
CA GLY A 114 0.92 4.47 16.79
C GLY A 114 -0.28 5.14 17.46
N GLU A 115 -0.31 5.07 18.79
CA GLU A 115 -1.45 5.51 19.58
C GLU A 115 -1.72 7.02 19.55
N GLU A 116 -0.73 7.83 19.20
CA GLU A 116 -0.88 9.28 19.13
C GLU A 116 -2.01 9.70 18.18
N ALA A 117 -2.19 8.93 17.10
CA ALA A 117 -3.28 9.15 16.15
C ALA A 117 -4.67 8.99 16.78
N ILE A 118 -4.81 8.17 17.83
CA ILE A 118 -6.10 7.93 18.50
C ILE A 118 -6.67 9.25 19.03
N LYS A 119 -5.85 10.01 19.75
CA LYS A 119 -6.26 11.30 20.32
C LYS A 119 -6.40 12.36 19.23
N ALA A 120 -5.43 12.44 18.32
CA ALA A 120 -5.38 13.46 17.27
C ALA A 120 -6.61 13.40 16.36
N TYR A 121 -6.99 12.19 15.95
CA TYR A 121 -8.14 11.97 15.05
C TYR A 121 -9.42 11.58 15.78
N GLN A 122 -9.46 11.66 17.12
CA GLN A 122 -10.62 11.33 17.96
C GLN A 122 -11.20 9.95 17.65
N ILE A 123 -10.31 8.94 17.52
CA ILE A 123 -10.68 7.58 17.17
C ILE A 123 -11.36 6.91 18.37
N ARG A 124 -12.63 6.57 18.22
CA ARG A 124 -13.43 5.91 19.28
C ARG A 124 -13.55 4.39 19.09
N GLY A 125 -13.13 3.89 17.93
CA GLY A 125 -13.16 2.48 17.58
C GLY A 125 -12.55 2.26 16.19
N ILE A 126 -12.05 1.07 15.95
CA ILE A 126 -11.50 0.61 14.66
C ILE A 126 -12.16 -0.71 14.25
N PRO A 127 -12.21 -1.01 12.91
CA PRO A 127 -11.71 -0.18 11.84
C PRO A 127 -12.42 1.17 11.75
N LEU A 128 -11.67 2.20 11.37
CA LEU A 128 -12.21 3.52 11.05
C LEU A 128 -11.69 3.92 9.67
N ILE A 129 -12.60 4.29 8.79
CA ILE A 129 -12.25 4.89 7.50
C ILE A 129 -12.65 6.36 7.54
N LEU A 130 -11.69 7.26 7.29
CA LEU A 130 -11.98 8.67 7.05
C LEU A 130 -12.02 8.88 5.55
N LEU A 131 -13.09 9.48 5.05
CA LEU A 131 -13.17 10.00 3.69
C LEU A 131 -12.68 11.45 3.70
N VAL A 132 -11.75 11.74 2.82
CA VAL A 132 -11.09 13.06 2.72
C VAL A 132 -11.20 13.56 1.29
N GLU A 133 -11.79 14.72 1.14
CA GLU A 133 -11.91 15.41 -0.15
C GLU A 133 -11.15 16.73 -0.11
N ASN A 134 -10.17 16.88 -1.00
CA ASN A 134 -9.37 18.11 -1.10
C ASN A 134 -8.79 18.57 0.27
N GLY A 135 -8.24 17.61 1.02
CA GLY A 135 -7.61 17.84 2.33
C GLY A 135 -8.57 18.01 3.51
N LYS A 136 -9.88 17.84 3.31
CA LYS A 136 -10.90 17.95 4.36
C LYS A 136 -11.58 16.62 4.62
N ILE A 137 -11.70 16.23 5.88
CA ILE A 137 -12.48 15.05 6.27
C ILE A 137 -13.96 15.36 6.03
N THR A 138 -14.60 14.59 5.15
CA THR A 138 -16.01 14.71 4.79
C THR A 138 -16.88 13.68 5.48
N ASP A 139 -16.34 12.48 5.77
CA ASP A 139 -17.09 11.43 6.45
C ASP A 139 -16.21 10.51 7.31
N ARG A 140 -16.85 9.79 8.22
CA ARG A 140 -16.22 8.87 9.19
C ARG A 140 -17.01 7.57 9.29
N ILE A 141 -16.45 6.49 8.80
CA ILE A 141 -17.08 5.16 8.80
C ILE A 141 -16.44 4.35 9.92
N VAL A 142 -17.16 4.14 11.01
CA VAL A 142 -16.68 3.40 12.18
C VAL A 142 -17.22 1.96 12.15
N GLY A 143 -16.34 1.00 12.40
CA GLY A 143 -16.64 -0.42 12.43
C GLY A 143 -16.64 -1.07 11.06
N LYS A 144 -16.38 -2.38 11.06
CA LYS A 144 -16.29 -3.22 9.85
C LYS A 144 -17.56 -3.11 8.99
N ARG A 145 -17.37 -2.97 7.70
CA ARG A 145 -18.43 -2.99 6.69
C ARG A 145 -18.31 -4.21 5.77
N GLY A 146 -19.42 -4.64 5.23
CA GLY A 146 -19.44 -5.63 4.16
C GLY A 146 -18.91 -5.04 2.85
N LYS A 147 -18.43 -5.91 1.95
CA LYS A 147 -17.90 -5.48 0.65
C LYS A 147 -18.88 -4.63 -0.14
N LYS A 148 -20.17 -5.02 -0.14
CA LYS A 148 -21.21 -4.27 -0.85
C LYS A 148 -21.36 -2.86 -0.30
N ASP A 149 -21.39 -2.72 1.03
CA ASP A 149 -21.57 -1.42 1.68
C ASP A 149 -20.38 -0.49 1.39
N LEU A 150 -19.12 -1.02 1.50
CA LEU A 150 -17.94 -0.24 1.17
C LEU A 150 -17.86 0.12 -0.31
N ASP A 151 -18.29 -0.77 -1.19
CA ASP A 151 -18.34 -0.53 -2.63
C ASP A 151 -19.30 0.63 -2.96
N GLU A 152 -20.50 0.63 -2.36
CA GLU A 152 -21.49 1.71 -2.49
C GLU A 152 -20.96 3.04 -1.93
N ILE A 153 -20.29 2.99 -0.76
CA ILE A 153 -19.71 4.18 -0.13
C ILE A 153 -18.62 4.79 -1.02
N PHE A 154 -17.69 3.99 -1.51
CA PHE A 154 -16.59 4.50 -2.34
C PHE A 154 -17.08 4.96 -3.71
N ALA A 155 -18.07 4.27 -4.28
CA ALA A 155 -18.69 4.72 -5.54
C ALA A 155 -19.34 6.10 -5.38
N GLY A 156 -20.18 6.28 -4.34
CA GLY A 156 -20.84 7.55 -4.07
C GLY A 156 -19.89 8.67 -3.63
N PHE A 157 -18.73 8.32 -3.06
CA PHE A 157 -17.71 9.31 -2.67
C PHE A 157 -16.97 9.90 -3.88
N LEU A 158 -16.95 9.20 -5.01
CA LEU A 158 -16.26 9.62 -6.23
C LEU A 158 -17.16 10.39 -7.23
N GLU A 159 -18.46 10.49 -6.96
CA GLU A 159 -19.44 11.25 -7.77
C GLU A 159 -19.38 12.76 -7.50
#